data_8ab7f6a4884a4e7673e22b8e48b5da82
#
_entry.id   8ab7f6a4884a4e7673e22b8e48b5da82
#
_cell.length_a   1.000
_cell.length_b   1.000
_cell.length_c   1.000
_cell.angle_alpha   90.00
_cell.angle_beta   90.00
_cell.angle_gamma   90.00
#
_symmetry.space_group_name_H-M   'P 1'
#
loop_
_entity.id
_entity.type
_entity.pdbx_description
1 polymer ?
#
loop_
_entity_poly.entity_id
_entity_poly.type
_entity_poly.pdbx_seq_one_letter_code
_entity_poly.pdbx_strand_id
1 'polypeptide(L)'
;MKNQTIAFQPSGRVYLLLAILIFGTANSVTRKLTELGTQHLIDGRNPISFCNVLFVGNLCALALLGVIYHRQWRVHLLRQLTWKQWLALIAVAILGAVIAPTLIFTALSLTRVNNVILIGRIEPPLILVLSVWLLRERVNAWVVSGAIICFVGVTLTILLQPPGSDQVAMGLGIKIGRGELLTAIAAISLAVSTVISKVSLRQIPLGLFSSFRMLFGTIVFFVTTIVLYTPSHFMDIASPVLWQWMLLYSAVIVVGGQLCWFSGLKRSTAGEISLASAFNPIAGILAAYLILGEVPTVAQYVGGSVILCGIVLNQIGVNRLNVTVPVQQPTDKEMNEAIGFKGI
;
A
#
# COMPACT_ATOMS: atom_id res chain seq x y z
N MET A 1 6.95 -32.22 -36.24
CA MET A 1 6.60 -32.31 -34.80
C MET A 1 7.15 -31.09 -34.11
N LYS A 2 6.31 -30.08 -33.81
CA LYS A 2 6.72 -28.89 -33.06
C LYS A 2 6.69 -29.26 -31.57
N ASN A 3 7.87 -29.30 -30.94
CA ASN A 3 7.99 -29.39 -29.48
C ASN A 3 7.32 -28.16 -28.88
N GLN A 4 6.11 -28.32 -28.38
CA GLN A 4 5.51 -27.37 -27.44
C GLN A 4 6.20 -27.61 -26.11
N THR A 5 7.20 -26.80 -25.81
CA THR A 5 7.65 -26.59 -24.44
C THR A 5 6.46 -26.10 -23.64
N ILE A 6 5.91 -26.98 -22.80
CA ILE A 6 4.88 -26.62 -21.82
C ILE A 6 5.54 -25.65 -20.84
N ALA A 7 5.47 -24.35 -21.14
CA ALA A 7 5.86 -23.34 -20.19
C ALA A 7 4.90 -23.47 -19.00
N PHE A 8 5.43 -23.91 -17.86
CA PHE A 8 4.71 -23.96 -16.60
C PHE A 8 4.20 -22.53 -16.26
N GLN A 9 2.94 -22.27 -16.59
CA GLN A 9 2.32 -21.00 -16.24
C GLN A 9 1.75 -21.11 -14.83
N PRO A 10 2.32 -20.40 -13.83
CA PRO A 10 1.82 -20.43 -12.47
C PRO A 10 0.33 -20.06 -12.43
N SER A 11 -0.42 -20.71 -11.57
CA SER A 11 -1.84 -20.40 -11.39
C SER A 11 -2.02 -18.99 -10.81
N GLY A 12 -3.17 -18.34 -11.03
CA GLY A 12 -3.47 -17.03 -10.45
C GLY A 12 -3.30 -17.00 -8.93
N ARG A 13 -3.60 -18.10 -8.25
CA ARG A 13 -3.43 -18.27 -6.79
C ARG A 13 -1.98 -18.11 -6.35
N VAL A 14 -1.01 -18.65 -7.10
CA VAL A 14 0.42 -18.51 -6.78
C VAL A 14 0.84 -17.04 -6.85
N TYR A 15 0.40 -16.32 -7.88
CA TYR A 15 0.68 -14.89 -7.99
C TYR A 15 0.07 -14.08 -6.85
N LEU A 16 -1.17 -14.37 -6.45
CA LEU A 16 -1.82 -13.71 -5.31
C LEU A 16 -1.09 -14.00 -4.00
N LEU A 17 -0.70 -15.25 -3.74
CA LEU A 17 0.06 -15.62 -2.55
C LEU A 17 1.41 -14.89 -2.50
N LEU A 18 2.14 -14.84 -3.61
CA LEU A 18 3.39 -14.09 -3.70
C LEU A 18 3.19 -12.60 -3.42
N ALA A 19 2.15 -12.00 -4.03
CA ALA A 19 1.84 -10.60 -3.80
C ALA A 19 1.53 -10.31 -2.33
N ILE A 20 0.76 -11.17 -1.65
CA ILE A 20 0.42 -11.02 -0.24
C ILE A 20 1.65 -11.14 0.65
N LEU A 21 2.51 -12.13 0.39
CA LEU A 21 3.75 -12.29 1.12
C LEU A 21 4.65 -11.05 0.94
N ILE A 22 4.79 -10.57 -0.30
CA ILE A 22 5.59 -9.38 -0.60
C ILE A 22 5.01 -8.15 0.12
N PHE A 23 3.71 -7.86 -0.04
CA PHE A 23 3.09 -6.69 0.59
C PHE A 23 2.98 -6.82 2.11
N GLY A 24 2.76 -8.03 2.62
CA GLY A 24 2.76 -8.28 4.06
C GLY A 24 4.12 -8.00 4.71
N THR A 25 5.23 -8.32 4.02
CA THR A 25 6.58 -8.08 4.53
C THR A 25 7.04 -6.63 4.41
N ALA A 26 6.39 -5.79 3.59
CA ALA A 26 6.86 -4.47 3.23
C ALA A 26 7.22 -3.58 4.43
N ASN A 27 6.33 -3.48 5.43
CA ASN A 27 6.56 -2.65 6.62
C ASN A 27 7.73 -3.15 7.47
N SER A 28 7.82 -4.47 7.66
CA SER A 28 8.90 -5.09 8.43
C SER A 28 10.25 -4.94 7.75
N VAL A 29 10.30 -5.11 6.42
CA VAL A 29 11.50 -4.88 5.61
C VAL A 29 11.92 -3.41 5.67
N THR A 30 10.98 -2.48 5.53
CA THR A 30 11.24 -1.04 5.65
C THR A 30 11.90 -0.71 6.98
N ARG A 31 11.34 -1.17 8.10
CA ARG A 31 11.91 -0.94 9.42
C ARG A 31 13.29 -1.57 9.56
N LYS A 32 13.46 -2.82 9.10
CA LYS A 32 14.75 -3.50 9.15
C LYS A 32 15.83 -2.78 8.35
N LEU A 33 15.49 -2.27 7.17
CA LEU A 33 16.41 -1.47 6.36
C LEU A 33 16.83 -0.18 7.07
N THR A 34 15.89 0.51 7.72
CA THR A 34 16.20 1.70 8.51
C THR A 34 17.10 1.37 9.71
N GLU A 35 16.88 0.22 10.39
CA GLU A 35 17.75 -0.26 11.46
C GLU A 35 19.16 -0.63 10.94
N LEU A 36 19.26 -1.29 9.80
CA LEU A 36 20.56 -1.59 9.17
C LEU A 36 21.33 -0.32 8.81
N GLY A 37 20.63 0.73 8.37
CA GLY A 37 21.24 2.02 8.09
C GLY A 37 21.89 2.66 9.32
N THR A 38 21.37 2.41 10.54
CA THR A 38 22.01 2.92 11.77
C THR A 38 23.34 2.24 12.08
N GLN A 39 23.62 1.08 11.49
CA GLN A 39 24.90 0.38 11.63
C GLN A 39 25.98 0.90 10.65
N HIS A 40 25.57 1.69 9.64
CA HIS A 40 26.44 2.22 8.59
C HIS A 40 26.33 3.75 8.52
N LEU A 41 26.54 4.41 9.67
CA LEU A 41 26.43 5.86 9.75
C LEU A 41 27.49 6.55 8.88
N ILE A 42 27.08 7.56 8.14
CA ILE A 42 27.94 8.46 7.37
C ILE A 42 27.86 9.83 8.07
N ASP A 43 28.98 10.32 8.56
CA ASP A 43 29.07 11.56 9.33
C ASP A 43 28.04 11.65 10.48
N GLY A 44 27.83 10.52 11.18
CA GLY A 44 26.87 10.42 12.29
C GLY A 44 25.39 10.40 11.87
N ARG A 45 25.09 10.29 10.57
CA ARG A 45 23.72 10.23 10.03
C ARG A 45 23.43 8.87 9.43
N ASN A 46 22.15 8.48 9.49
CA ASN A 46 21.68 7.24 8.90
C ASN A 46 21.44 7.42 7.39
N PRO A 47 22.23 6.79 6.50
CA PRO A 47 22.03 6.92 5.05
C PRO A 47 20.70 6.31 4.59
N ILE A 48 20.17 5.30 5.31
CA ILE A 48 18.85 4.70 5.05
C ILE A 48 17.81 5.42 5.92
N SER A 49 17.81 6.75 5.87
CA SER A 49 16.76 7.57 6.50
C SER A 49 15.44 7.44 5.73
N PHE A 50 14.32 7.74 6.39
CA PHE A 50 13.01 7.66 5.72
C PHE A 50 12.94 8.55 4.46
N CYS A 51 13.61 9.71 4.46
CA CYS A 51 13.67 10.61 3.32
C CYS A 51 14.38 9.95 2.13
N ASN A 52 15.55 9.35 2.38
CA ASN A 52 16.32 8.68 1.35
C ASN A 52 15.60 7.43 0.82
N VAL A 53 14.97 6.65 1.70
CA VAL A 53 14.20 5.47 1.30
C VAL A 53 13.02 5.85 0.41
N LEU A 54 12.24 6.85 0.78
CA LEU A 54 11.11 7.30 -0.04
C LEU A 54 11.57 7.93 -1.36
N PHE A 55 12.61 8.76 -1.34
CA PHE A 55 13.09 9.40 -2.55
C PHE A 55 13.76 8.42 -3.51
N VAL A 56 14.80 7.72 -3.06
CA VAL A 56 15.55 6.78 -3.90
C VAL A 56 14.70 5.57 -4.25
N GLY A 57 13.90 5.06 -3.31
CA GLY A 57 12.96 3.97 -3.58
C GLY A 57 11.93 4.31 -4.66
N ASN A 58 11.33 5.50 -4.59
CA ASN A 58 10.41 5.97 -5.64
C ASN A 58 11.12 6.21 -6.97
N LEU A 59 12.35 6.71 -6.96
CA LEU A 59 13.16 6.92 -8.17
C LEU A 59 13.49 5.59 -8.86
N CYS A 60 13.91 4.59 -8.09
CA CYS A 60 14.15 3.23 -8.61
C CYS A 60 12.87 2.61 -9.16
N ALA A 61 11.75 2.74 -8.44
CA ALA A 61 10.45 2.22 -8.91
C ALA A 61 9.99 2.93 -10.18
N LEU A 62 10.17 4.25 -10.27
CA LEU A 62 9.85 5.04 -11.47
C LEU A 62 10.69 4.60 -12.67
N ALA A 63 11.99 4.38 -12.49
CA ALA A 63 12.87 3.88 -13.55
C ALA A 63 12.41 2.51 -14.07
N LEU A 64 12.11 1.58 -13.15
CA LEU A 64 11.58 0.26 -13.50
C LEU A 64 10.22 0.33 -14.19
N LEU A 65 9.27 1.13 -13.68
CA LEU A 65 7.98 1.35 -14.33
C LEU A 65 8.13 2.02 -15.68
N GLY A 66 9.07 2.95 -15.82
CA GLY A 66 9.43 3.59 -17.09
C GLY A 66 9.87 2.59 -18.14
N VAL A 67 10.70 1.61 -17.77
CA VAL A 67 11.12 0.52 -18.66
C VAL A 67 9.95 -0.41 -19.00
N ILE A 68 9.16 -0.84 -18.02
CA ILE A 68 8.05 -1.79 -18.21
C ILE A 68 6.93 -1.17 -19.06
N TYR A 69 6.58 0.07 -18.76
CA TYR A 69 5.44 0.77 -19.41
C TYR A 69 5.88 1.81 -20.44
N HIS A 70 7.11 1.76 -20.99
CA HIS A 70 7.65 2.74 -21.94
C HIS A 70 6.71 3.01 -23.13
N ARG A 71 5.97 2.00 -23.59
CA ARG A 71 5.02 2.12 -24.70
C ARG A 71 3.75 2.93 -24.36
N GLN A 72 3.42 3.10 -23.08
CA GLN A 72 2.26 3.88 -22.63
C GLN A 72 2.60 5.36 -22.38
N TRP A 73 3.88 5.72 -22.35
CA TRP A 73 4.34 7.09 -22.23
C TRP A 73 4.22 7.83 -23.57
N ARG A 74 2.99 8.03 -24.03
CA ARG A 74 2.72 8.79 -25.26
C ARG A 74 2.21 10.18 -24.88
N VAL A 75 2.89 11.23 -25.35
CA VAL A 75 2.52 12.64 -25.13
C VAL A 75 1.07 12.91 -25.55
N HIS A 76 0.59 12.21 -26.58
CA HIS A 76 -0.78 12.30 -27.05
C HIS A 76 -1.81 11.94 -25.95
N LEU A 77 -1.55 10.90 -25.14
CA LEU A 77 -2.44 10.49 -24.04
C LEU A 77 -2.48 11.53 -22.92
N LEU A 78 -1.34 12.17 -22.64
CA LEU A 78 -1.26 13.24 -21.63
C LEU A 78 -2.08 14.48 -22.04
N ARG A 79 -2.08 14.82 -23.32
CA ARG A 79 -2.83 15.98 -23.85
C ARG A 79 -4.34 15.77 -23.88
N GLN A 80 -4.81 14.54 -23.81
CA GLN A 80 -6.25 14.21 -23.77
C GLN A 80 -6.86 14.29 -22.37
N LEU A 81 -6.01 14.41 -21.31
CA LEU A 81 -6.50 14.48 -19.95
C LEU A 81 -7.20 15.81 -19.68
N THR A 82 -8.40 15.72 -19.13
CA THR A 82 -9.17 16.88 -18.68
C THR A 82 -8.58 17.48 -17.41
N TRP A 83 -8.88 18.74 -17.12
CA TRP A 83 -8.44 19.41 -15.90
C TRP A 83 -8.84 18.65 -14.62
N LYS A 84 -10.05 18.07 -14.60
CA LYS A 84 -10.52 17.25 -13.46
C LYS A 84 -9.67 16.00 -13.26
N GLN A 85 -9.25 15.35 -14.33
CA GLN A 85 -8.37 14.18 -14.28
C GLN A 85 -6.98 14.55 -13.79
N TRP A 86 -6.46 15.72 -14.17
CA TRP A 86 -5.19 16.24 -13.65
C TRP A 86 -5.26 16.51 -12.16
N LEU A 87 -6.32 17.19 -11.68
CA LEU A 87 -6.53 17.40 -10.24
C LEU A 87 -6.62 16.08 -9.47
N ALA A 88 -7.32 15.09 -10.01
CA ALA A 88 -7.43 13.77 -9.39
C ALA A 88 -6.06 13.07 -9.31
N LEU A 89 -5.27 13.09 -10.39
CA LEU A 89 -3.91 12.53 -10.42
C LEU A 89 -3.00 13.20 -9.38
N ILE A 90 -3.03 14.53 -9.29
CA ILE A 90 -2.25 15.30 -8.31
C ILE A 90 -2.69 14.95 -6.88
N ALA A 91 -3.99 14.93 -6.61
CA ALA A 91 -4.52 14.57 -5.29
C ALA A 91 -4.11 13.16 -4.87
N VAL A 92 -4.22 12.17 -5.78
CA VAL A 92 -3.77 10.80 -5.53
C VAL A 92 -2.27 10.72 -5.28
N ALA A 93 -1.47 11.47 -6.03
CA ALA A 93 -0.02 11.49 -5.84
C ALA A 93 0.35 12.10 -4.47
N ILE A 94 -0.25 13.22 -4.09
CA ILE A 94 0.01 13.86 -2.80
C ILE A 94 -0.44 12.95 -1.64
N LEU A 95 -1.68 12.47 -1.66
CA LEU A 95 -2.23 11.67 -0.57
C LEU A 95 -1.58 10.28 -0.47
N GLY A 96 -1.46 9.58 -1.61
CA GLY A 96 -1.06 8.18 -1.64
C GLY A 96 0.43 7.93 -1.89
N ALA A 97 1.19 8.91 -2.44
CA ALA A 97 2.62 8.72 -2.70
C ALA A 97 3.52 9.65 -1.86
N VAL A 98 2.96 10.65 -1.17
CA VAL A 98 3.74 11.55 -0.30
C VAL A 98 3.24 11.46 1.14
N ILE A 99 2.00 11.88 1.43
CA ILE A 99 1.49 12.00 2.81
C ILE A 99 1.44 10.65 3.49
N ALA A 100 0.75 9.68 2.93
CA ALA A 100 0.55 8.40 3.59
C ALA A 100 1.87 7.65 3.83
N PRO A 101 2.78 7.47 2.86
CA PRO A 101 4.07 6.84 3.11
C PRO A 101 4.91 7.58 4.16
N THR A 102 4.94 8.91 4.13
CA THR A 102 5.68 9.71 5.13
C THR A 102 5.16 9.45 6.55
N LEU A 103 3.83 9.45 6.72
CA LEU A 103 3.19 9.18 8.01
C LEU A 103 3.45 7.75 8.48
N ILE A 104 3.37 6.75 7.57
CA ILE A 104 3.66 5.34 7.89
C ILE A 104 5.12 5.17 8.31
N PHE A 105 6.07 5.74 7.55
CA PHE A 105 7.49 5.67 7.90
C PHE A 105 7.78 6.30 9.26
N THR A 106 7.20 7.48 9.52
CA THR A 106 7.32 8.11 10.83
C THR A 106 6.69 7.26 11.93
N ALA A 107 5.53 6.67 11.67
CA ALA A 107 4.88 5.76 12.62
C ALA A 107 5.74 4.52 12.92
N LEU A 108 6.37 3.92 11.91
CA LEU A 108 7.26 2.77 12.07
C LEU A 108 8.49 3.07 12.95
N SER A 109 8.91 4.33 13.09
CA SER A 109 9.97 4.72 14.02
C SER A 109 9.47 4.96 15.46
N LEU A 110 8.16 5.19 15.64
CA LEU A 110 7.56 5.56 16.93
C LEU A 110 6.76 4.42 17.58
N THR A 111 6.33 3.41 16.81
CA THR A 111 5.54 2.31 17.35
C THR A 111 5.95 0.98 16.73
N ARG A 112 5.38 -0.13 17.26
CA ARG A 112 5.64 -1.48 16.72
C ARG A 112 5.03 -1.66 15.34
N VAL A 113 5.70 -2.42 14.49
CA VAL A 113 5.22 -2.74 13.13
C VAL A 113 3.85 -3.41 13.16
N ASN A 114 3.63 -4.30 14.13
CA ASN A 114 2.32 -4.95 14.33
C ASN A 114 1.18 -3.94 14.54
N ASN A 115 1.42 -2.83 15.26
CA ASN A 115 0.43 -1.77 15.45
C ASN A 115 0.11 -1.07 14.13
N VAL A 116 1.14 -0.73 13.36
CA VAL A 116 0.97 -0.10 12.04
C VAL A 116 0.15 -1.02 11.12
N ILE A 117 0.43 -2.33 11.14
CA ILE A 117 -0.32 -3.31 10.34
C ILE A 117 -1.79 -3.38 10.76
N LEU A 118 -2.07 -3.47 12.05
CA LEU A 118 -3.44 -3.64 12.57
C LEU A 118 -4.26 -2.35 12.43
N ILE A 119 -3.70 -1.20 12.81
CA ILE A 119 -4.39 0.09 12.70
C ILE A 119 -4.61 0.48 11.24
N GLY A 120 -3.67 0.15 10.36
CA GLY A 120 -3.83 0.32 8.92
C GLY A 120 -5.05 -0.41 8.34
N ARG A 121 -5.59 -1.43 9.04
CA ARG A 121 -6.83 -2.13 8.62
C ARG A 121 -8.10 -1.29 8.76
N ILE A 122 -8.03 -0.08 9.27
CA ILE A 122 -9.11 0.90 9.17
C ILE A 122 -9.32 1.41 7.74
N GLU A 123 -8.32 1.28 6.86
CA GLU A 123 -8.39 1.73 5.46
C GLU A 123 -9.55 1.09 4.67
N PRO A 124 -9.71 -0.25 4.60
CA PRO A 124 -10.81 -0.87 3.85
C PRO A 124 -12.22 -0.44 4.28
N PRO A 125 -12.56 -0.39 5.59
CA PRO A 125 -13.82 0.19 6.05
C PRO A 125 -14.01 1.65 5.63
N LEU A 126 -12.95 2.47 5.69
CA LEU A 126 -13.01 3.86 5.25
C LEU A 126 -13.25 3.99 3.75
N ILE A 127 -12.59 3.17 2.92
CA ILE A 127 -12.84 3.10 1.48
C ILE A 127 -14.31 2.80 1.23
N LEU A 128 -14.88 1.86 1.98
CA LEU A 128 -16.30 1.51 1.86
C LEU A 128 -17.20 2.69 2.18
N VAL A 129 -17.02 3.33 3.35
CA VAL A 129 -17.81 4.50 3.76
C VAL A 129 -17.72 5.61 2.70
N LEU A 130 -16.51 5.92 2.24
CA LEU A 130 -16.28 6.92 1.21
C LEU A 130 -16.91 6.52 -0.13
N SER A 131 -16.84 5.25 -0.52
CA SER A 131 -17.46 4.75 -1.75
C SER A 131 -18.99 4.84 -1.72
N VAL A 132 -19.61 4.54 -0.58
CA VAL A 132 -21.05 4.72 -0.40
C VAL A 132 -21.42 6.19 -0.47
N TRP A 133 -20.69 7.03 0.22
CA TRP A 133 -21.01 8.47 0.33
C TRP A 133 -20.72 9.23 -0.97
N LEU A 134 -19.53 9.05 -1.57
CA LEU A 134 -19.11 9.77 -2.79
C LEU A 134 -19.62 9.12 -4.07
N LEU A 135 -19.56 7.80 -4.17
CA LEU A 135 -19.85 7.07 -5.40
C LEU A 135 -21.28 6.49 -5.39
N ARG A 136 -22.01 6.63 -4.28
CA ARG A 136 -23.38 6.10 -4.07
C ARG A 136 -23.44 4.58 -4.37
N GLU A 137 -22.38 3.85 -4.04
CA GLU A 137 -22.34 2.41 -4.21
C GLU A 137 -23.30 1.73 -3.22
N ARG A 138 -23.99 0.70 -3.67
CA ARG A 138 -24.87 -0.09 -2.81
C ARG A 138 -24.03 -1.06 -1.99
N VAL A 139 -24.31 -1.14 -0.70
CA VAL A 139 -23.70 -2.08 0.23
C VAL A 139 -24.78 -2.90 0.93
N ASN A 140 -24.42 -4.11 1.34
CA ASN A 140 -25.32 -4.96 2.14
C ASN A 140 -24.94 -4.88 3.63
N ALA A 141 -25.83 -5.38 4.49
CA ALA A 141 -25.64 -5.36 5.93
C ALA A 141 -24.39 -6.12 6.39
N TRP A 142 -23.95 -7.14 5.66
CA TRP A 142 -22.74 -7.90 5.98
C TRP A 142 -21.46 -7.07 5.81
N VAL A 143 -21.40 -6.27 4.77
CA VAL A 143 -20.28 -5.37 4.49
C VAL A 143 -20.21 -4.28 5.56
N VAL A 144 -21.36 -3.70 5.94
CA VAL A 144 -21.43 -2.67 6.98
C VAL A 144 -21.06 -3.23 8.35
N SER A 145 -21.59 -4.40 8.73
CA SER A 145 -21.25 -5.04 10.01
C SER A 145 -19.78 -5.42 10.08
N GLY A 146 -19.21 -5.96 8.99
CA GLY A 146 -17.77 -6.23 8.90
C GLY A 146 -16.92 -4.99 9.09
N ALA A 147 -17.31 -3.86 8.50
CA ALA A 147 -16.63 -2.58 8.68
C ALA A 147 -16.69 -2.09 10.14
N ILE A 148 -17.86 -2.14 10.78
CA ILE A 148 -18.01 -1.76 12.19
C ILE A 148 -17.14 -2.64 13.09
N ILE A 149 -17.14 -3.94 12.88
CA ILE A 149 -16.30 -4.88 13.66
C ILE A 149 -14.81 -4.59 13.46
N CYS A 150 -14.37 -4.25 12.25
CA CYS A 150 -12.99 -3.81 12.02
C CYS A 150 -12.65 -2.54 12.84
N PHE A 151 -13.53 -1.54 12.85
CA PHE A 151 -13.33 -0.35 13.68
C PHE A 151 -13.25 -0.66 15.18
N VAL A 152 -14.12 -1.53 15.68
CA VAL A 152 -14.08 -2.01 17.07
C VAL A 152 -12.75 -2.70 17.36
N GLY A 153 -12.30 -3.59 16.48
CA GLY A 153 -11.02 -4.29 16.64
C GLY A 153 -9.81 -3.36 16.67
N VAL A 154 -9.77 -2.35 15.78
CA VAL A 154 -8.73 -1.31 15.80
C VAL A 154 -8.77 -0.52 17.11
N THR A 155 -9.95 -0.10 17.54
CA THR A 155 -10.12 0.63 18.81
C THR A 155 -9.64 -0.21 20.00
N LEU A 156 -9.98 -1.50 20.06
CA LEU A 156 -9.50 -2.42 21.08
C LEU A 156 -7.96 -2.55 21.04
N THR A 157 -7.36 -2.67 19.86
CA THR A 157 -5.90 -2.72 19.72
C THR A 157 -5.23 -1.49 20.34
N ILE A 158 -5.81 -0.30 20.13
CA ILE A 158 -5.26 0.97 20.66
C ILE A 158 -5.49 1.08 22.17
N LEU A 159 -6.70 0.81 22.65
CA LEU A 159 -7.08 1.03 24.05
C LEU A 159 -6.44 0.01 25.01
N LEU A 160 -6.24 -1.23 24.57
CA LEU A 160 -5.65 -2.29 25.39
C LEU A 160 -4.12 -2.26 25.39
N GLN A 161 -3.48 -1.36 24.65
CA GLN A 161 -2.03 -1.25 24.68
C GLN A 161 -1.53 -0.68 26.00
N PRO A 162 -0.40 -1.20 26.51
CA PRO A 162 0.26 -0.61 27.66
C PRO A 162 0.64 0.85 27.34
N PRO A 163 0.50 1.76 28.31
CA PRO A 163 0.88 3.15 28.13
C PRO A 163 2.36 3.27 27.77
N GLY A 164 2.65 3.83 26.59
CA GLY A 164 4.01 4.17 26.13
C GLY A 164 4.40 5.60 26.54
N SER A 165 5.68 5.93 26.42
CA SER A 165 6.23 7.24 26.79
C SER A 165 5.73 8.41 25.92
N ASP A 166 5.31 8.15 24.68
CA ASP A 166 4.92 9.15 23.68
C ASP A 166 3.41 9.14 23.40
N GLN A 167 2.59 9.51 24.39
CA GLN A 167 1.15 9.56 24.24
C GLN A 167 0.65 10.97 23.96
N VAL A 168 -0.31 11.09 23.02
CA VAL A 168 -1.07 12.31 22.77
C VAL A 168 -2.42 12.20 23.49
N ALA A 169 -2.73 13.14 24.35
CA ALA A 169 -4.05 13.21 25.00
C ALA A 169 -5.07 13.72 23.96
N MET A 170 -5.99 12.86 23.55
CA MET A 170 -7.21 13.26 22.90
C MET A 170 -8.26 13.58 23.98
N GLY A 171 -9.13 14.58 23.76
CA GLY A 171 -10.21 14.89 24.70
C GLY A 171 -10.94 13.62 25.15
N LEU A 172 -11.64 13.63 26.29
CA LEU A 172 -12.29 12.47 26.93
C LEU A 172 -11.34 11.50 27.66
N GLY A 173 -10.09 11.90 27.97
CA GLY A 173 -9.15 11.04 28.73
C GLY A 173 -8.53 9.88 27.94
N ILE A 174 -8.78 9.79 26.64
CA ILE A 174 -8.19 8.78 25.76
C ILE A 174 -6.76 9.22 25.42
N LYS A 175 -5.79 8.37 25.75
CA LYS A 175 -4.38 8.56 25.39
C LYS A 175 -4.03 7.63 24.24
N ILE A 176 -3.63 8.19 23.10
CA ILE A 176 -3.21 7.45 21.91
C ILE A 176 -1.72 7.73 21.67
N GLY A 177 -0.96 6.71 21.33
CA GLY A 177 0.44 6.88 20.93
C GLY A 177 0.56 7.70 19.64
N ARG A 178 1.61 8.50 19.51
CA ARG A 178 1.84 9.30 18.31
C ARG A 178 1.94 8.45 17.05
N GLY A 179 2.61 7.29 17.14
CA GLY A 179 2.75 6.37 16.00
C GLY A 179 1.41 5.80 15.54
N GLU A 180 0.52 5.44 16.48
CA GLU A 180 -0.82 4.94 16.22
C GLU A 180 -1.69 6.01 15.56
N LEU A 181 -1.61 7.26 16.04
CA LEU A 181 -2.33 8.39 15.45
C LEU A 181 -1.87 8.67 14.02
N LEU A 182 -0.56 8.69 13.77
CA LEU A 182 0.01 8.90 12.43
C LEU A 182 -0.44 7.78 11.48
N THR A 183 -0.48 6.54 11.95
CA THR A 183 -0.97 5.40 11.15
C THR A 183 -2.45 5.55 10.79
N ALA A 184 -3.29 6.00 11.74
CA ALA A 184 -4.71 6.23 11.46
C ALA A 184 -4.91 7.35 10.42
N ILE A 185 -4.17 8.45 10.52
CA ILE A 185 -4.19 9.55 9.54
C ILE A 185 -3.71 9.06 8.17
N ALA A 186 -2.64 8.24 8.14
CA ALA A 186 -2.16 7.63 6.91
C ALA A 186 -3.22 6.75 6.24
N ALA A 187 -3.93 5.93 7.03
CA ALA A 187 -5.01 5.08 6.54
C ALA A 187 -6.17 5.90 5.95
N ILE A 188 -6.53 7.03 6.57
CA ILE A 188 -7.52 7.97 6.01
C ILE A 188 -7.02 8.53 4.66
N SER A 189 -5.76 8.97 4.60
CA SER A 189 -5.15 9.50 3.37
C SER A 189 -5.13 8.46 2.25
N LEU A 190 -4.80 7.21 2.58
CA LEU A 190 -4.83 6.09 1.62
C LEU A 190 -6.26 5.78 1.17
N ALA A 191 -7.23 5.77 2.07
CA ALA A 191 -8.63 5.51 1.73
C ALA A 191 -9.16 6.55 0.73
N VAL A 192 -8.92 7.84 0.99
CA VAL A 192 -9.30 8.93 0.08
C VAL A 192 -8.59 8.77 -1.27
N SER A 193 -7.26 8.55 -1.25
CA SER A 193 -6.47 8.33 -2.46
C SER A 193 -6.99 7.13 -3.28
N THR A 194 -7.34 6.03 -2.61
CA THR A 194 -7.86 4.82 -3.26
C THR A 194 -9.21 5.06 -3.92
N VAL A 195 -10.13 5.79 -3.28
CA VAL A 195 -11.42 6.12 -3.86
C VAL A 195 -11.27 7.03 -5.09
N ILE A 196 -10.42 8.05 -5.02
CA ILE A 196 -10.12 8.91 -6.19
C ILE A 196 -9.47 8.09 -7.29
N SER A 197 -8.53 7.19 -6.96
CA SER A 197 -7.87 6.28 -7.92
C SER A 197 -8.87 5.38 -8.63
N LYS A 198 -9.83 4.81 -7.90
CA LYS A 198 -10.89 3.94 -8.45
C LYS A 198 -11.70 4.64 -9.55
N VAL A 199 -12.00 5.92 -9.37
CA VAL A 199 -12.69 6.72 -10.39
C VAL A 199 -11.76 7.04 -11.57
N SER A 200 -10.54 7.45 -11.27
CA SER A 200 -9.57 7.90 -12.28
C SER A 200 -9.12 6.77 -13.20
N LEU A 201 -8.91 5.56 -12.67
CA LEU A 201 -8.47 4.38 -13.45
C LEU A 201 -9.50 3.86 -14.46
N ARG A 202 -10.76 4.29 -14.34
CA ARG A 202 -11.78 4.01 -15.37
C ARG A 202 -11.52 4.76 -16.70
N GLN A 203 -10.74 5.83 -16.64
CA GLN A 203 -10.53 6.74 -17.76
C GLN A 203 -9.04 6.90 -18.14
N ILE A 204 -8.13 6.52 -17.26
CA ILE A 204 -6.69 6.72 -17.42
C ILE A 204 -5.99 5.35 -17.43
N PRO A 205 -5.12 5.07 -18.43
CA PRO A 205 -4.34 3.83 -18.47
C PRO A 205 -3.48 3.65 -17.22
N LEU A 206 -3.43 2.41 -16.68
CA LEU A 206 -2.75 2.10 -15.43
C LEU A 206 -1.27 2.50 -15.43
N GLY A 207 -0.55 2.24 -16.50
CA GLY A 207 0.88 2.60 -16.61
C GLY A 207 1.10 4.10 -16.53
N LEU A 208 0.28 4.90 -17.21
CA LEU A 208 0.33 6.36 -17.14
C LEU A 208 0.00 6.86 -15.73
N PHE A 209 -1.07 6.33 -15.14
CA PHE A 209 -1.50 6.67 -13.79
C PHE A 209 -0.41 6.38 -12.74
N SER A 210 0.14 5.16 -12.76
CA SER A 210 1.16 4.73 -11.78
C SER A 210 2.46 5.51 -11.94
N SER A 211 2.90 5.72 -13.17
CA SER A 211 4.14 6.45 -13.44
C SER A 211 4.01 7.93 -13.09
N PHE A 212 2.87 8.56 -13.42
CA PHE A 212 2.62 9.96 -13.03
C PHE A 212 2.60 10.10 -11.50
N ARG A 213 1.89 9.21 -10.81
CA ARG A 213 1.83 9.21 -9.33
C ARG A 213 3.22 9.11 -8.72
N MET A 214 4.06 8.21 -9.23
CA MET A 214 5.44 8.05 -8.75
C MET A 214 6.29 9.27 -9.07
N LEU A 215 6.27 9.76 -10.30
CA LEU A 215 7.04 10.93 -10.73
C LEU A 215 6.68 12.17 -9.91
N PHE A 216 5.39 12.50 -9.86
CA PHE A 216 4.90 13.66 -9.14
C PHE A 216 5.15 13.54 -7.62
N GLY A 217 4.88 12.36 -7.05
CA GLY A 217 5.15 12.07 -5.66
C GLY A 217 6.63 12.24 -5.31
N THR A 218 7.54 11.75 -6.18
CA THR A 218 8.99 11.92 -5.99
C THR A 218 9.40 13.39 -6.03
N ILE A 219 8.87 14.17 -6.97
CA ILE A 219 9.18 15.61 -7.10
C ILE A 219 8.67 16.36 -5.88
N VAL A 220 7.39 16.16 -5.51
CA VAL A 220 6.80 16.85 -4.35
C VAL A 220 7.55 16.49 -3.08
N PHE A 221 7.87 15.21 -2.88
CA PHE A 221 8.62 14.76 -1.72
C PHE A 221 10.02 15.39 -1.68
N PHE A 222 10.72 15.42 -2.80
CA PHE A 222 12.05 16.06 -2.91
C PHE A 222 12.00 17.54 -2.53
N VAL A 223 11.07 18.31 -3.13
CA VAL A 223 10.89 19.74 -2.82
C VAL A 223 10.54 19.94 -1.35
N THR A 224 9.60 19.16 -0.81
CA THR A 224 9.18 19.26 0.60
C THR A 224 10.36 18.98 1.54
N THR A 225 11.17 17.97 1.24
CA THR A 225 12.34 17.62 2.07
C THR A 225 13.40 18.72 2.03
N ILE A 226 13.68 19.31 0.87
CA ILE A 226 14.62 20.44 0.78
C ILE A 226 14.14 21.65 1.59
N VAL A 227 12.84 21.97 1.50
CA VAL A 227 12.26 23.15 2.17
C VAL A 227 12.21 22.97 3.69
N LEU A 228 11.82 21.76 4.17
CA LEU A 228 11.63 21.50 5.61
C LEU A 228 12.91 21.09 6.33
N TYR A 229 13.80 20.35 5.67
CA TYR A 229 14.93 19.69 6.33
C TYR A 229 16.31 20.12 5.81
N THR A 230 16.39 21.03 4.86
CA THR A 230 17.62 21.48 4.19
C THR A 230 18.24 20.46 3.21
N PRO A 231 19.05 20.89 2.22
CA PRO A 231 19.73 20.01 1.27
C PRO A 231 20.67 18.97 1.90
N SER A 232 21.14 19.23 3.12
CA SER A 232 22.04 18.32 3.85
C SER A 232 21.42 16.92 4.12
N HIS A 233 20.10 16.79 4.09
CA HIS A 233 19.39 15.51 4.25
C HIS A 233 19.60 14.55 3.07
N PHE A 234 19.99 15.09 1.91
CA PHE A 234 20.28 14.31 0.71
C PHE A 234 21.78 14.07 0.49
N MET A 235 22.66 14.52 1.39
CA MET A 235 24.11 14.33 1.21
C MET A 235 24.50 12.87 1.13
N ASP A 236 23.74 11.98 1.79
CA ASP A 236 24.01 10.54 1.84
C ASP A 236 23.37 9.78 0.66
N ILE A 237 22.72 10.46 -0.28
CA ILE A 237 22.12 9.85 -1.50
C ILE A 237 23.16 9.12 -2.35
N ALA A 238 24.42 9.57 -2.35
CA ALA A 238 25.50 8.95 -3.09
C ALA A 238 25.98 7.60 -2.48
N SER A 239 25.47 7.20 -1.31
CA SER A 239 25.88 5.95 -0.64
C SER A 239 25.56 4.73 -1.49
N PRO A 240 26.55 3.89 -1.86
CA PRO A 240 26.29 2.66 -2.59
C PRO A 240 25.37 1.68 -1.83
N VAL A 241 25.48 1.66 -0.51
CA VAL A 241 24.65 0.82 0.38
C VAL A 241 23.17 1.20 0.24
N LEU A 242 22.85 2.51 0.20
CA LEU A 242 21.49 2.98 -0.01
C LEU A 242 20.95 2.48 -1.36
N TRP A 243 21.69 2.67 -2.45
CA TRP A 243 21.23 2.29 -3.79
C TRP A 243 21.02 0.80 -3.95
N GLN A 244 21.91 -0.04 -3.42
CA GLN A 244 21.78 -1.50 -3.47
C GLN A 244 20.49 -1.96 -2.79
N TRP A 245 20.23 -1.48 -1.56
CA TRP A 245 19.03 -1.84 -0.82
C TRP A 245 17.75 -1.26 -1.44
N MET A 246 17.82 -0.04 -1.96
CA MET A 246 16.63 0.60 -2.58
C MET A 246 16.30 0.00 -3.94
N LEU A 247 17.27 -0.41 -4.75
CA LEU A 247 17.02 -1.17 -5.98
C LEU A 247 16.33 -2.49 -5.68
N LEU A 248 16.85 -3.26 -4.71
CA LEU A 248 16.26 -4.53 -4.30
C LEU A 248 14.84 -4.32 -3.73
N TYR A 249 14.66 -3.37 -2.82
CA TYR A 249 13.37 -3.02 -2.24
C TYR A 249 12.36 -2.63 -3.32
N SER A 250 12.72 -1.75 -4.21
CA SER A 250 11.83 -1.26 -5.26
C SER A 250 11.51 -2.35 -6.28
N ALA A 251 12.49 -3.16 -6.66
CA ALA A 251 12.27 -4.26 -7.61
C ALA A 251 11.35 -5.34 -7.03
N VAL A 252 11.56 -5.74 -5.78
CA VAL A 252 10.81 -6.83 -5.15
C VAL A 252 9.49 -6.33 -4.57
N ILE A 253 9.54 -5.33 -3.67
CA ILE A 253 8.35 -4.89 -2.91
C ILE A 253 7.44 -4.04 -3.78
N VAL A 254 7.97 -3.01 -4.43
CA VAL A 254 7.11 -2.05 -5.15
C VAL A 254 6.68 -2.63 -6.49
N VAL A 255 7.62 -2.98 -7.35
CA VAL A 255 7.32 -3.43 -8.72
C VAL A 255 6.92 -4.90 -8.75
N GLY A 256 7.71 -5.79 -8.14
CA GLY A 256 7.42 -7.22 -8.09
C GLY A 256 6.10 -7.54 -7.42
N GLY A 257 5.84 -6.94 -6.25
CA GLY A 257 4.56 -7.08 -5.55
C GLY A 257 3.39 -6.63 -6.42
N GLN A 258 3.51 -5.48 -7.09
CA GLN A 258 2.48 -4.95 -7.97
C GLN A 258 2.25 -5.83 -9.21
N LEU A 259 3.31 -6.32 -9.85
CA LEU A 259 3.20 -7.23 -11.01
C LEU A 259 2.56 -8.57 -10.61
N CYS A 260 2.97 -9.14 -9.49
CA CYS A 260 2.34 -10.35 -8.94
C CYS A 260 0.86 -10.12 -8.66
N TRP A 261 0.51 -9.01 -8.02
CA TRP A 261 -0.88 -8.66 -7.71
C TRP A 261 -1.73 -8.58 -8.98
N PHE A 262 -1.31 -7.82 -9.99
CA PHE A 262 -2.06 -7.68 -11.24
C PHE A 262 -2.14 -8.98 -12.04
N SER A 263 -1.06 -9.77 -12.04
CA SER A 263 -1.07 -11.09 -12.68
C SER A 263 -2.05 -12.05 -11.99
N GLY A 264 -2.11 -11.96 -10.67
CA GLY A 264 -3.08 -12.70 -9.85
C GLY A 264 -4.51 -12.27 -10.11
N LEU A 265 -4.78 -10.96 -10.12
CA LEU A 265 -6.09 -10.39 -10.44
C LEU A 265 -6.63 -10.88 -11.81
N LYS A 266 -5.75 -10.90 -12.82
CA LYS A 266 -6.11 -11.34 -14.16
C LYS A 266 -6.52 -12.82 -14.26
N ARG A 267 -5.96 -13.66 -13.38
CA ARG A 267 -6.07 -15.15 -13.48
C ARG A 267 -6.88 -15.78 -12.36
N SER A 268 -7.48 -14.97 -11.48
CA SER A 268 -8.20 -15.46 -10.30
C SER A 268 -9.62 -14.91 -10.25
N THR A 269 -10.50 -15.68 -9.61
CA THR A 269 -11.87 -15.25 -9.33
C THR A 269 -11.92 -14.18 -8.24
N ALA A 270 -12.99 -13.38 -8.20
CA ALA A 270 -13.20 -12.38 -7.16
C ALA A 270 -13.12 -12.98 -5.75
N GLY A 271 -13.66 -14.20 -5.55
CA GLY A 271 -13.58 -14.92 -4.27
C GLY A 271 -12.14 -15.27 -3.86
N GLU A 272 -11.30 -15.70 -4.80
CA GLU A 272 -9.88 -16.01 -4.54
C GLU A 272 -9.08 -14.77 -4.19
N ILE A 273 -9.31 -13.66 -4.92
CA ILE A 273 -8.67 -12.36 -4.66
C ILE A 273 -9.02 -11.87 -3.26
N SER A 274 -10.28 -11.95 -2.94
CA SER A 274 -10.87 -11.59 -1.69
C SER A 274 -10.29 -12.37 -0.51
N LEU A 275 -10.30 -13.69 -0.63
CA LEU A 275 -9.69 -14.58 0.37
C LEU A 275 -8.21 -14.28 0.55
N ALA A 276 -7.49 -14.11 -0.56
CA ALA A 276 -6.08 -13.76 -0.53
C ALA A 276 -5.84 -12.47 0.27
N SER A 277 -6.58 -11.39 -0.02
CA SER A 277 -6.44 -10.10 0.67
C SER A 277 -6.68 -10.20 2.18
N ALA A 278 -7.53 -11.13 2.64
CA ALA A 278 -7.79 -11.38 4.06
C ALA A 278 -6.55 -11.92 4.80
N PHE A 279 -5.62 -12.58 4.10
CA PHE A 279 -4.38 -13.10 4.70
C PHE A 279 -3.27 -12.04 4.84
N ASN A 280 -3.40 -10.87 4.22
CA ASN A 280 -2.36 -9.84 4.27
C ASN A 280 -1.98 -9.41 5.71
N PRO A 281 -2.91 -9.18 6.67
CA PRO A 281 -2.55 -8.88 8.05
C PRO A 281 -1.76 -10.00 8.72
N ILE A 282 -2.15 -11.26 8.46
CA ILE A 282 -1.47 -12.43 9.02
C ILE A 282 -0.03 -12.51 8.50
N ALA A 283 0.15 -12.35 7.18
CA ALA A 283 1.46 -12.31 6.56
C ALA A 283 2.34 -11.18 7.14
N GLY A 284 1.74 -10.01 7.40
CA GLY A 284 2.43 -8.85 7.97
C GLY A 284 2.90 -9.09 9.41
N ILE A 285 2.03 -9.63 10.28
CA ILE A 285 2.37 -9.95 11.68
C ILE A 285 3.44 -11.05 11.73
N LEU A 286 3.30 -12.09 10.89
CA LEU A 286 4.30 -13.15 10.78
C LEU A 286 5.66 -12.59 10.32
N ALA A 287 5.65 -11.69 9.35
CA ALA A 287 6.87 -11.03 8.89
C ALA A 287 7.52 -10.16 9.98
N ALA A 288 6.73 -9.44 10.78
CA ALA A 288 7.23 -8.66 11.91
C ALA A 288 7.87 -9.56 12.97
N TYR A 289 7.28 -10.72 13.24
CA TYR A 289 7.87 -11.71 14.14
C TYR A 289 9.18 -12.29 13.59
N LEU A 290 9.20 -12.74 12.33
CA LEU A 290 10.37 -13.41 11.72
C LEU A 290 11.53 -12.45 11.44
N ILE A 291 11.25 -11.21 11.00
CA ILE A 291 12.28 -10.26 10.56
C ILE A 291 12.79 -9.38 11.70
N LEU A 292 11.89 -8.98 12.59
CA LEU A 292 12.17 -8.03 13.67
C LEU A 292 12.14 -8.65 15.06
N GLY A 293 11.68 -9.90 15.21
CA GLY A 293 11.48 -10.54 16.52
C GLY A 293 10.32 -9.93 17.31
N GLU A 294 9.42 -9.17 16.68
CA GLU A 294 8.28 -8.56 17.36
C GLU A 294 7.23 -9.61 17.75
N VAL A 295 7.16 -9.93 19.04
CA VAL A 295 6.09 -10.80 19.59
C VAL A 295 4.80 -9.98 19.74
N PRO A 296 3.66 -10.44 19.20
CA PRO A 296 2.39 -9.76 19.36
C PRO A 296 1.98 -9.66 20.84
N THR A 297 1.46 -8.50 21.25
CA THR A 297 0.94 -8.27 22.61
C THR A 297 -0.47 -8.83 22.75
N VAL A 298 -0.96 -8.98 23.99
CA VAL A 298 -2.34 -9.39 24.27
C VAL A 298 -3.34 -8.45 23.57
N ALA A 299 -3.08 -7.14 23.60
CA ALA A 299 -3.89 -6.15 22.89
C ALA A 299 -3.98 -6.43 21.37
N GLN A 300 -2.85 -6.81 20.75
CA GLN A 300 -2.77 -7.15 19.33
C GLN A 300 -3.45 -8.49 19.02
N TYR A 301 -3.38 -9.48 19.91
CA TYR A 301 -4.13 -10.74 19.74
C TYR A 301 -5.62 -10.49 19.81
N VAL A 302 -6.11 -9.78 20.82
CA VAL A 302 -7.55 -9.49 20.99
C VAL A 302 -8.06 -8.61 19.85
N GLY A 303 -7.47 -7.44 19.65
CA GLY A 303 -7.91 -6.52 18.60
C GLY A 303 -7.74 -7.09 17.20
N GLY A 304 -6.62 -7.79 16.93
CA GLY A 304 -6.34 -8.45 15.65
C GLY A 304 -7.34 -9.56 15.33
N SER A 305 -7.74 -10.37 16.31
CA SER A 305 -8.77 -11.40 16.11
C SER A 305 -10.12 -10.78 15.75
N VAL A 306 -10.51 -9.69 16.41
CA VAL A 306 -11.74 -8.96 16.09
C VAL A 306 -11.67 -8.34 14.69
N ILE A 307 -10.52 -7.76 14.30
CA ILE A 307 -10.29 -7.24 12.94
C ILE A 307 -10.44 -8.34 11.90
N LEU A 308 -9.84 -9.51 12.13
CA LEU A 308 -9.95 -10.65 11.20
C LEU A 308 -11.40 -11.12 11.04
N CYS A 309 -12.17 -11.19 12.14
CA CYS A 309 -13.61 -11.48 12.06
C CYS A 309 -14.35 -10.44 11.22
N GLY A 310 -14.05 -9.16 11.41
CA GLY A 310 -14.62 -8.06 10.61
C GLY A 310 -14.26 -8.17 9.12
N ILE A 311 -13.02 -8.51 8.79
CA ILE A 311 -12.57 -8.72 7.41
C ILE A 311 -13.32 -9.89 6.77
N VAL A 312 -13.47 -11.02 7.47
CA VAL A 312 -14.21 -12.20 6.96
C VAL A 312 -15.68 -11.84 6.69
N LEU A 313 -16.34 -11.16 7.61
CA LEU A 313 -17.73 -10.72 7.42
C LEU A 313 -17.89 -9.75 6.25
N ASN A 314 -17.00 -8.76 6.15
CA ASN A 314 -16.95 -7.84 5.01
C ASN A 314 -16.83 -8.62 3.70
N GLN A 315 -15.97 -9.62 3.67
CA GLN A 315 -15.69 -10.44 2.52
C GLN A 315 -16.88 -11.28 2.08
N ILE A 316 -17.59 -11.89 3.03
CA ILE A 316 -18.86 -12.60 2.77
C ILE A 316 -19.87 -11.62 2.13
N GLY A 317 -19.93 -10.40 2.65
CA GLY A 317 -20.79 -9.35 2.12
C GLY A 317 -20.48 -8.97 0.67
N VAL A 318 -19.20 -8.74 0.36
CA VAL A 318 -18.73 -8.41 -1.00
C VAL A 318 -19.03 -9.56 -1.97
N ASN A 319 -18.78 -10.81 -1.58
CA ASN A 319 -19.08 -11.96 -2.44
C ASN A 319 -20.58 -12.09 -2.74
N ARG A 320 -21.46 -11.81 -1.78
CA ARG A 320 -22.92 -11.81 -2.00
C ARG A 320 -23.38 -10.70 -2.93
N LEU A 321 -22.73 -9.53 -2.93
CA LEU A 321 -23.01 -8.45 -3.88
C LEU A 321 -22.59 -8.81 -5.30
N ASN A 322 -21.43 -9.45 -5.46
CA ASN A 322 -20.92 -9.87 -6.77
C ASN A 322 -21.77 -10.97 -7.44
N VAL A 323 -22.48 -11.78 -6.67
CA VAL A 323 -23.42 -12.79 -7.19
C VAL A 323 -24.68 -12.12 -7.77
N THR A 324 -25.08 -10.97 -7.22
CA THR A 324 -26.30 -10.25 -7.66
C THR A 324 -26.06 -9.30 -8.83
N VAL A 325 -24.82 -8.90 -9.09
CA VAL A 325 -24.44 -8.05 -10.24
C VAL A 325 -23.29 -8.74 -10.96
N PRO A 326 -23.52 -9.36 -12.14
CA PRO A 326 -22.42 -9.88 -12.94
C PRO A 326 -21.47 -8.72 -13.27
N VAL A 327 -20.29 -8.73 -12.67
CA VAL A 327 -19.22 -7.82 -13.06
C VAL A 327 -18.87 -8.19 -14.49
N GLN A 328 -19.13 -7.33 -15.46
CA GLN A 328 -18.50 -7.42 -16.76
C GLN A 328 -17.00 -7.42 -16.50
N GLN A 329 -16.39 -8.60 -16.57
CA GLN A 329 -14.94 -8.71 -16.58
C GLN A 329 -14.46 -7.88 -17.79
N PRO A 330 -13.49 -6.96 -17.60
CA PRO A 330 -12.90 -6.27 -18.74
C PRO A 330 -12.47 -7.33 -19.74
N THR A 331 -12.85 -7.15 -20.99
CA THR A 331 -12.47 -8.09 -22.04
C THR A 331 -10.95 -8.21 -22.07
N ASP A 332 -10.42 -9.38 -22.47
CA ASP A 332 -8.96 -9.60 -22.58
C ASP A 332 -8.25 -8.50 -23.38
N LYS A 333 -8.96 -7.86 -24.28
CA LYS A 333 -8.49 -6.74 -25.09
C LYS A 333 -8.33 -5.46 -24.25
N GLU A 334 -9.30 -5.10 -23.44
CA GLU A 334 -9.26 -3.93 -22.54
C GLU A 334 -8.20 -4.13 -21.42
N MET A 335 -8.07 -5.35 -20.91
CA MET A 335 -7.09 -5.69 -19.89
C MET A 335 -5.67 -5.71 -20.47
N ASN A 336 -5.46 -6.20 -21.69
CA ASN A 336 -4.17 -6.16 -22.39
C ASN A 336 -3.77 -4.74 -22.78
N GLU A 337 -4.73 -3.89 -23.18
CA GLU A 337 -4.48 -2.47 -23.43
C GLU A 337 -4.16 -1.71 -22.13
N ALA A 338 -4.83 -2.01 -21.02
CA ALA A 338 -4.59 -1.38 -19.73
C ALA A 338 -3.24 -1.76 -19.10
N ILE A 339 -2.76 -3.00 -19.33
CA ILE A 339 -1.50 -3.50 -18.75
C ILE A 339 -0.32 -3.27 -19.72
N GLY A 340 -0.58 -3.03 -21.01
CA GLY A 340 0.49 -2.85 -22.02
C GLY A 340 1.31 -4.11 -22.29
N PHE A 341 0.92 -5.24 -21.75
CA PHE A 341 1.61 -6.52 -21.86
C PHE A 341 0.99 -7.33 -23.00
N LYS A 342 1.46 -7.12 -24.23
CA LYS A 342 1.32 -8.16 -25.27
C LYS A 342 2.37 -9.20 -24.93
N GLY A 343 1.91 -10.37 -24.50
CA GLY A 343 2.77 -11.47 -24.13
C GLY A 343 3.89 -11.69 -25.15
N ILE A 344 5.11 -11.85 -24.64
CA ILE A 344 6.20 -12.53 -25.32
C ILE A 344 5.90 -14.00 -25.31
#